data_0e1cdd37549fb0df5e46a65740fe9e16
#
_entry.id   0e1cdd37549fb0df5e46a65740fe9e16
#
_cell.length_a   1.000
_cell.length_b   1.000
_cell.length_c   1.000
_cell.angle_alpha   90.00
_cell.angle_beta   90.00
_cell.angle_gamma   90.00
#
_symmetry.space_group_name_H-M   'P 1'
#
loop_
_entity.id
_entity.type
_entity.pdbx_description
1 polymer ?
#
loop_
_entity_poly.entity_id
_entity_poly.type
_entity_poly.pdbx_seq_one_letter_code
_entity_poly.pdbx_strand_id
1 'polypeptide(L)'
;MQKVTLGKTGFIVNKNGFGALPIQRISKEDAAYLMRKAFDNGITYFDTARFYTDSEEKIGYALSDIRDKVIIATKTAATNVDAFWKDLETSLTLLKTDYIDLYQFHNPSFCPKPGDESGVYDAMLEAKEKGMIRHIGITNHRHHVAKEAIESGFYETLQFPFSYISSEKELELVQMCKEREMGFVCMKALSG
;
A
#
# COMPACT_ATOMS: atom_id res chain seq x y z
N MET A 1 -0.10 -19.12 10.98
CA MET A 1 0.07 -17.68 11.36
C MET A 1 -1.30 -17.08 11.68
N GLN A 2 -1.36 -16.05 12.54
CA GLN A 2 -2.63 -15.40 12.89
C GLN A 2 -3.11 -14.52 11.73
N LYS A 3 -4.37 -14.71 11.30
CA LYS A 3 -5.03 -13.88 10.29
C LYS A 3 -5.77 -12.72 10.93
N VAL A 4 -5.85 -11.61 10.20
CA VAL A 4 -6.59 -10.40 10.57
C VAL A 4 -7.31 -9.85 9.35
N THR A 5 -8.42 -9.16 9.58
CA THR A 5 -9.09 -8.37 8.55
C THR A 5 -8.46 -6.99 8.48
N LEU A 6 -8.06 -6.54 7.31
CA LEU A 6 -7.45 -5.22 7.09
C LEU A 6 -8.55 -4.16 6.98
N GLY A 7 -9.10 -3.77 8.13
CA GLY A 7 -10.17 -2.78 8.20
C GLY A 7 -11.35 -3.09 7.27
N LYS A 8 -11.98 -2.05 6.76
CA LYS A 8 -13.13 -2.15 5.84
C LYS A 8 -12.81 -2.62 4.41
N THR A 9 -11.53 -2.92 4.10
CA THR A 9 -11.18 -3.52 2.80
C THR A 9 -11.72 -4.95 2.64
N GLY A 10 -12.04 -5.63 3.74
CA GLY A 10 -12.44 -7.03 3.73
C GLY A 10 -11.31 -8.02 3.46
N PHE A 11 -10.08 -7.57 3.23
CA PHE A 11 -8.94 -8.46 3.03
C PHE A 11 -8.59 -9.22 4.30
N ILE A 12 -8.60 -10.55 4.22
CA ILE A 12 -8.14 -11.44 5.29
C ILE A 12 -6.69 -11.80 5.02
N VAL A 13 -5.79 -11.24 5.79
CA VAL A 13 -4.34 -11.38 5.62
C VAL A 13 -3.67 -11.93 6.88
N ASN A 14 -2.47 -12.45 6.74
CA ASN A 14 -1.62 -12.68 7.90
C ASN A 14 -1.22 -11.36 8.54
N LYS A 15 -1.01 -11.35 9.86
CA LYS A 15 -0.49 -10.16 10.57
C LYS A 15 0.82 -9.63 9.99
N ASN A 16 1.63 -10.51 9.39
CA ASN A 16 2.87 -10.14 8.73
C ASN A 16 2.66 -10.09 7.23
N GLY A 17 3.00 -8.96 6.63
CA GLY A 17 3.09 -8.79 5.18
C GLY A 17 4.55 -8.83 4.72
N PHE A 18 4.75 -8.91 3.41
CA PHE A 18 6.07 -8.83 2.77
C PHE A 18 6.31 -7.40 2.27
N GLY A 19 7.23 -6.68 2.92
CA GLY A 19 7.69 -5.37 2.45
C GLY A 19 8.78 -5.52 1.40
N ALA A 20 8.51 -5.09 0.19
CA ALA A 20 9.38 -5.31 -0.97
C ALA A 20 10.45 -4.22 -1.20
N LEU A 21 10.62 -3.26 -0.29
CA LEU A 21 11.71 -2.28 -0.40
C LEU A 21 13.11 -2.94 -0.47
N PRO A 22 13.45 -3.94 0.36
CA PRO A 22 14.79 -4.53 0.34
C PRO A 22 15.14 -5.33 -0.92
N ILE A 23 14.15 -5.84 -1.67
CA ILE A 23 14.42 -6.67 -2.85
C ILE A 23 15.06 -5.90 -4.01
N GLN A 24 15.09 -4.57 -3.98
CA GLN A 24 15.81 -3.73 -4.93
C GLN A 24 17.32 -4.05 -5.00
N ARG A 25 17.88 -4.64 -3.94
CA ARG A 25 19.32 -4.84 -3.76
C ARG A 25 19.79 -6.25 -4.14
N ILE A 26 18.91 -7.10 -4.62
CA ILE A 26 19.20 -8.50 -4.96
C ILE A 26 18.77 -8.81 -6.40
N SER A 27 19.19 -9.95 -6.93
CA SER A 27 18.78 -10.39 -8.27
C SER A 27 17.26 -10.60 -8.38
N LYS A 28 16.77 -10.63 -9.60
CA LYS A 28 15.34 -10.92 -9.87
C LYS A 28 14.98 -12.34 -9.41
N GLU A 29 15.89 -13.28 -9.61
CA GLU A 29 15.73 -14.69 -9.24
C GLU A 29 15.71 -14.87 -7.73
N ASP A 30 16.63 -14.21 -7.00
CA ASP A 30 16.65 -14.26 -5.53
C ASP A 30 15.39 -13.60 -4.94
N ALA A 31 14.96 -12.46 -5.52
CA ALA A 31 13.74 -11.80 -5.12
C ALA A 31 12.50 -12.70 -5.32
N ALA A 32 12.43 -13.38 -6.47
CA ALA A 32 11.36 -14.32 -6.76
C ALA A 32 11.37 -15.52 -5.79
N TYR A 33 12.53 -16.09 -5.53
CA TYR A 33 12.68 -17.17 -4.55
C TYR A 33 12.17 -16.76 -3.17
N LEU A 34 12.56 -15.56 -2.68
CA LEU A 34 12.12 -15.07 -1.36
C LEU A 34 10.63 -14.84 -1.30
N MET A 35 10.03 -14.21 -2.34
CA MET A 35 8.59 -13.94 -2.39
C MET A 35 7.76 -15.22 -2.48
N ARG A 36 8.22 -16.20 -3.29
CA ARG A 36 7.57 -17.51 -3.36
C ARG A 36 7.63 -18.25 -2.04
N LYS A 37 8.81 -18.27 -1.42
CA LYS A 37 8.95 -18.86 -0.09
C LYS A 37 8.09 -18.18 0.96
N ALA A 38 7.93 -16.86 0.92
CA ALA A 38 7.01 -16.14 1.79
C ALA A 38 5.55 -16.56 1.53
N PHE A 39 5.14 -16.64 0.26
CA PHE A 39 3.79 -17.10 -0.11
C PHE A 39 3.53 -18.53 0.35
N ASP A 40 4.44 -19.48 0.11
CA ASP A 40 4.31 -20.88 0.53
C ASP A 40 4.20 -21.03 2.06
N ASN A 41 4.73 -20.05 2.80
CA ASN A 41 4.58 -19.96 4.25
C ASN A 41 3.39 -19.08 4.68
N GLY A 42 2.47 -18.78 3.77
CA GLY A 42 1.17 -18.17 4.04
C GLY A 42 1.16 -16.64 4.06
N ILE A 43 2.22 -15.95 3.62
CA ILE A 43 2.21 -14.49 3.39
C ILE A 43 1.48 -14.23 2.07
N THR A 44 0.38 -13.51 2.14
CA THR A 44 -0.42 -13.16 0.94
C THR A 44 -0.45 -11.67 0.64
N TYR A 45 0.03 -10.81 1.53
CA TYR A 45 0.08 -9.36 1.36
C TYR A 45 1.51 -8.93 1.03
N PHE A 46 1.68 -8.31 -0.16
CA PHE A 46 2.95 -7.82 -0.69
C PHE A 46 2.86 -6.31 -0.91
N ASP A 47 3.74 -5.56 -0.24
CA ASP A 47 3.77 -4.10 -0.28
C ASP A 47 5.00 -3.59 -1.03
N THR A 48 4.79 -2.78 -2.03
CA THR A 48 5.81 -2.13 -2.85
C THR A 48 5.49 -0.65 -3.09
N ALA A 49 6.19 0.02 -4.00
CA ALA A 49 5.91 1.38 -4.44
C ALA A 49 6.55 1.67 -5.80
N ARG A 50 5.97 2.64 -6.54
CA ARG A 50 6.54 3.14 -7.81
C ARG A 50 8.00 3.60 -7.65
N PHE A 51 8.34 4.20 -6.51
CA PHE A 51 9.69 4.67 -6.21
C PHE A 51 10.71 3.58 -5.82
N TYR A 52 10.28 2.33 -5.69
CA TYR A 52 11.20 1.25 -5.31
C TYR A 52 11.85 0.63 -6.55
N THR A 53 12.48 1.46 -7.37
CA THR A 53 13.23 1.12 -8.60
C THR A 53 12.59 -0.02 -9.41
N ASP A 54 13.08 -1.25 -9.29
CA ASP A 54 12.66 -2.45 -10.01
C ASP A 54 11.79 -3.42 -9.18
N SER A 55 11.35 -2.98 -7.98
CA SER A 55 10.58 -3.84 -7.06
C SER A 55 9.25 -4.31 -7.65
N GLU A 56 8.50 -3.43 -8.35
CA GLU A 56 7.25 -3.82 -9.01
C GLU A 56 7.49 -4.84 -10.13
N GLU A 57 8.54 -4.67 -10.94
CA GLU A 57 8.93 -5.64 -11.97
C GLU A 57 9.26 -7.01 -11.38
N LYS A 58 10.00 -7.03 -10.25
CA LYS A 58 10.33 -8.27 -9.54
C LYS A 58 9.10 -8.96 -8.96
N ILE A 59 8.14 -8.21 -8.43
CA ILE A 59 6.85 -8.76 -7.97
C ILE A 59 6.09 -9.35 -9.16
N GLY A 60 5.95 -8.62 -10.26
CA GLY A 60 5.28 -9.12 -11.46
C GLY A 60 5.96 -10.37 -12.03
N TYR A 61 7.28 -10.45 -11.99
CA TYR A 61 8.02 -11.65 -12.38
C TYR A 61 7.73 -12.83 -11.44
N ALA A 62 7.69 -12.58 -10.14
CA ALA A 62 7.55 -13.63 -9.15
C ALA A 62 6.12 -14.15 -8.94
N LEU A 63 5.10 -13.29 -9.06
CA LEU A 63 3.76 -13.60 -8.55
C LEU A 63 2.63 -13.50 -9.59
N SER A 64 2.92 -13.16 -10.85
CA SER A 64 1.86 -12.97 -11.86
C SER A 64 1.03 -14.23 -12.15
N ASP A 65 1.61 -15.42 -12.06
CA ASP A 65 0.92 -16.71 -12.25
C ASP A 65 0.02 -17.13 -11.07
N ILE A 66 0.14 -16.45 -9.94
CA ILE A 66 -0.71 -16.62 -8.76
C ILE A 66 -1.36 -15.31 -8.32
N ARG A 67 -1.55 -14.38 -9.26
CA ARG A 67 -2.04 -13.02 -9.00
C ARG A 67 -3.34 -12.98 -8.18
N ASP A 68 -4.23 -13.90 -8.44
CA ASP A 68 -5.53 -14.03 -7.77
C ASP A 68 -5.43 -14.52 -6.31
N LYS A 69 -4.26 -15.04 -5.90
CA LYS A 69 -4.01 -15.58 -4.55
C LYS A 69 -3.26 -14.60 -3.64
N VAL A 70 -2.84 -13.47 -4.19
CA VAL A 70 -2.06 -12.47 -3.47
C VAL A 70 -2.74 -11.11 -3.49
N ILE A 71 -2.50 -10.32 -2.46
CA ILE A 71 -2.90 -8.92 -2.34
C ILE A 71 -1.66 -8.08 -2.59
N ILE A 72 -1.69 -7.26 -3.64
CA ILE A 72 -0.60 -6.37 -3.99
C ILE A 72 -0.98 -4.94 -3.62
N ALA A 73 -0.18 -4.35 -2.74
CA ALA A 73 -0.23 -2.94 -2.42
C ALA A 73 0.94 -2.22 -3.06
N THR A 74 0.66 -1.16 -3.83
CA THR A 74 1.70 -0.26 -4.35
C THR A 74 1.29 1.20 -4.16
N LYS A 75 2.16 2.13 -4.56
CA LYS A 75 2.03 3.53 -4.16
C LYS A 75 2.47 4.46 -5.29
N THR A 76 1.76 5.59 -5.42
CA THR A 76 2.17 6.72 -6.25
C THR A 76 2.57 7.92 -5.40
N ALA A 77 3.54 8.69 -5.85
CA ALA A 77 3.85 10.00 -5.30
C ALA A 77 3.47 11.14 -6.26
N ALA A 78 2.59 10.86 -7.19
CA ALA A 78 2.09 11.86 -8.13
C ALA A 78 1.42 13.03 -7.39
N THR A 79 1.68 14.24 -7.89
CA THR A 79 1.12 15.50 -7.37
C THR A 79 0.19 16.18 -8.36
N ASN A 80 -0.05 15.55 -9.51
CA ASN A 80 -1.01 15.98 -10.53
C ASN A 80 -1.58 14.77 -11.26
N VAL A 81 -2.66 14.98 -12.00
CA VAL A 81 -3.43 13.93 -12.68
C VAL A 81 -2.62 13.16 -13.73
N ASP A 82 -1.83 13.87 -14.55
CA ASP A 82 -1.05 13.22 -15.62
C ASP A 82 0.01 12.28 -15.04
N ALA A 83 0.71 12.73 -14.01
CA ALA A 83 1.68 11.90 -13.31
C ALA A 83 1.02 10.69 -12.61
N PHE A 84 -0.18 10.88 -12.07
CA PHE A 84 -0.94 9.80 -11.44
C PHE A 84 -1.26 8.68 -12.44
N TRP A 85 -1.82 9.01 -13.61
CA TRP A 85 -2.15 8.02 -14.62
C TRP A 85 -0.92 7.30 -15.16
N LYS A 86 0.16 8.06 -15.41
CA LYS A 86 1.45 7.48 -15.82
C LYS A 86 2.00 6.49 -14.80
N ASP A 87 1.96 6.84 -13.51
CA ASP A 87 2.40 5.96 -12.43
C ASP A 87 1.56 4.68 -12.37
N LEU A 88 0.23 4.81 -12.44
CA LEU A 88 -0.70 3.68 -12.37
C LEU A 88 -0.51 2.71 -13.55
N GLU A 89 -0.47 3.21 -14.78
CA GLU A 89 -0.25 2.41 -15.99
C GLU A 89 1.10 1.70 -15.96
N THR A 90 2.15 2.41 -15.48
CA THR A 90 3.49 1.83 -15.31
C THR A 90 3.45 0.71 -14.27
N SER A 91 2.79 0.93 -13.13
CA SER A 91 2.67 -0.07 -12.06
C SER A 91 1.94 -1.32 -12.54
N LEU A 92 0.81 -1.16 -13.25
CA LEU A 92 0.05 -2.28 -13.81
C LEU A 92 0.90 -3.11 -14.80
N THR A 93 1.64 -2.42 -15.67
CA THR A 93 2.53 -3.06 -16.64
C THR A 93 3.65 -3.86 -15.96
N LEU A 94 4.34 -3.26 -15.00
CA LEU A 94 5.45 -3.90 -14.30
C LEU A 94 5.00 -5.04 -13.39
N LEU A 95 3.87 -4.89 -12.73
CA LEU A 95 3.24 -5.92 -11.92
C LEU A 95 2.60 -7.04 -12.75
N LYS A 96 2.45 -6.86 -14.06
CA LYS A 96 1.81 -7.80 -15.00
C LYS A 96 0.38 -8.16 -14.58
N THR A 97 -0.43 -7.15 -14.33
CA THR A 97 -1.79 -7.32 -13.83
C THR A 97 -2.70 -6.21 -14.35
N ASP A 98 -4.00 -6.48 -14.45
CA ASP A 98 -5.01 -5.49 -14.86
C ASP A 98 -5.55 -4.68 -13.69
N TYR A 99 -5.21 -5.06 -12.45
CA TYR A 99 -5.69 -4.38 -11.24
C TYR A 99 -4.68 -4.40 -10.10
N ILE A 100 -4.77 -3.41 -9.24
CA ILE A 100 -4.03 -3.31 -7.97
C ILE A 100 -5.03 -3.46 -6.82
N ASP A 101 -4.73 -4.30 -5.82
CA ASP A 101 -5.65 -4.50 -4.70
C ASP A 101 -5.72 -3.28 -3.79
N LEU A 102 -4.57 -2.67 -3.48
CA LEU A 102 -4.49 -1.47 -2.66
C LEU A 102 -3.54 -0.45 -3.29
N TYR A 103 -4.08 0.67 -3.77
CA TYR A 103 -3.28 1.76 -4.31
C TYR A 103 -3.22 2.91 -3.33
N GLN A 104 -2.02 3.41 -3.05
CA GLN A 104 -1.79 4.33 -1.95
C GLN A 104 -1.10 5.61 -2.39
N PHE A 105 -1.43 6.75 -1.79
CA PHE A 105 -0.61 7.95 -1.88
C PHE A 105 0.66 7.78 -1.04
N HIS A 106 1.82 8.04 -1.62
CA HIS A 106 3.12 7.76 -1.04
C HIS A 106 3.69 8.97 -0.30
N ASN A 107 3.38 9.10 1.00
CA ASN A 107 3.91 10.13 1.89
C ASN A 107 3.69 11.56 1.38
N PRO A 108 2.49 11.92 0.92
CA PRO A 108 2.21 13.28 0.47
C PRO A 108 2.39 14.29 1.61
N SER A 109 2.71 15.54 1.24
CA SER A 109 2.86 16.63 2.22
C SER A 109 1.55 17.20 2.74
N PHE A 110 0.44 16.86 2.10
CA PHE A 110 -0.94 17.21 2.44
C PHE A 110 -1.82 15.94 2.39
N CYS A 111 -3.06 16.03 2.83
CA CYS A 111 -4.03 14.95 2.69
C CYS A 111 -4.83 15.13 1.39
N PRO A 112 -4.57 14.37 0.31
CA PRO A 112 -5.38 14.44 -0.90
C PRO A 112 -6.84 14.11 -0.61
N LYS A 113 -7.77 14.86 -1.20
CA LYS A 113 -9.22 14.70 -0.99
C LYS A 113 -10.00 15.05 -2.25
N PRO A 114 -11.27 14.60 -2.36
CA PRO A 114 -12.11 14.92 -3.50
C PRO A 114 -12.21 16.43 -3.72
N GLY A 115 -12.03 16.85 -4.99
CA GLY A 115 -12.14 18.24 -5.40
C GLY A 115 -11.00 19.15 -4.96
N ASP A 116 -9.86 18.62 -4.47
CA ASP A 116 -8.69 19.47 -4.22
C ASP A 116 -8.01 19.89 -5.53
N GLU A 117 -7.20 20.97 -5.46
CA GLU A 117 -6.55 21.56 -6.63
C GLU A 117 -5.61 20.60 -7.39
N SER A 118 -5.12 19.56 -6.75
CA SER A 118 -4.24 18.58 -7.40
C SER A 118 -4.99 17.63 -8.32
N GLY A 119 -6.27 17.37 -8.05
CA GLY A 119 -7.13 16.41 -8.75
C GLY A 119 -6.69 14.95 -8.62
N VAL A 120 -5.65 14.64 -7.83
CA VAL A 120 -5.11 13.28 -7.74
C VAL A 120 -6.06 12.33 -7.02
N TYR A 121 -6.86 12.83 -6.07
CA TYR A 121 -7.84 12.00 -5.39
C TYR A 121 -9.01 11.65 -6.32
N ASP A 122 -9.46 12.59 -7.15
CA ASP A 122 -10.51 12.35 -8.14
C ASP A 122 -10.04 11.35 -9.21
N ALA A 123 -8.78 11.45 -9.65
CA ALA A 123 -8.16 10.44 -10.52
C ALA A 123 -8.07 9.04 -9.85
N MET A 124 -7.84 8.99 -8.54
CA MET A 124 -7.87 7.75 -7.77
C MET A 124 -9.28 7.12 -7.75
N LEU A 125 -10.33 7.93 -7.59
CA LEU A 125 -11.73 7.47 -7.66
C LEU A 125 -12.06 6.95 -9.07
N GLU A 126 -11.68 7.67 -10.11
CA GLU A 126 -11.87 7.24 -11.50
C GLU A 126 -11.16 5.90 -11.78
N ALA A 127 -9.93 5.73 -11.29
CA ALA A 127 -9.21 4.47 -11.42
C ALA A 127 -9.93 3.30 -10.71
N LYS A 128 -10.56 3.59 -9.57
CA LYS A 128 -11.39 2.61 -8.83
C LYS A 128 -12.66 2.26 -9.61
N GLU A 129 -13.35 3.22 -10.17
CA GLU A 129 -14.54 3.00 -11.03
C GLU A 129 -14.21 2.17 -12.28
N LYS A 130 -13.03 2.40 -12.88
CA LYS A 130 -12.52 1.61 -14.00
C LYS A 130 -12.07 0.20 -13.61
N GLY A 131 -12.07 -0.14 -12.33
CA GLY A 131 -11.62 -1.44 -11.82
C GLY A 131 -10.10 -1.65 -11.85
N MET A 132 -9.31 -0.61 -12.16
CA MET A 132 -7.85 -0.66 -12.16
C MET A 132 -7.27 -0.74 -10.75
N ILE A 133 -7.99 -0.25 -9.76
CA ILE A 133 -7.66 -0.39 -8.33
C ILE A 133 -8.89 -0.82 -7.55
N ARG A 134 -8.69 -1.56 -6.44
CA ARG A 134 -9.80 -2.03 -5.61
C ARG A 134 -10.03 -1.16 -4.37
N HIS A 135 -8.95 -0.79 -3.69
CA HIS A 135 -8.99 -0.03 -2.43
C HIS A 135 -8.01 1.14 -2.47
N ILE A 136 -8.38 2.21 -1.76
CA ILE A 136 -7.62 3.46 -1.68
C ILE A 136 -6.99 3.58 -0.30
N GLY A 137 -5.66 3.78 -0.26
CA GLY A 137 -4.93 3.99 0.97
C GLY A 137 -4.03 5.21 0.93
N ILE A 138 -3.44 5.51 2.07
CA ILE A 138 -2.41 6.54 2.21
C ILE A 138 -1.28 6.04 3.10
N THR A 139 -0.05 6.39 2.74
CA THR A 139 1.11 6.21 3.62
C THR A 139 1.63 7.57 4.05
N ASN A 140 2.02 7.71 5.29
CA ASN A 140 2.61 8.98 5.74
C ASN A 140 3.59 8.77 6.90
N HIS A 141 4.48 9.74 7.09
CA HIS A 141 5.37 9.87 8.22
C HIS A 141 5.02 11.08 9.11
N ARG A 142 4.08 11.92 8.66
CA ARG A 142 3.64 13.13 9.35
C ARG A 142 2.36 12.83 10.10
N HIS A 143 2.40 12.95 11.41
CA HIS A 143 1.27 12.67 12.28
C HIS A 143 0.01 13.46 11.89
N HIS A 144 0.15 14.77 11.59
CA HIS A 144 -1.00 15.62 11.24
C HIS A 144 -1.69 15.19 9.94
N VAL A 145 -0.92 14.79 8.90
CA VAL A 145 -1.51 14.28 7.64
C VAL A 145 -2.19 12.93 7.87
N ALA A 146 -1.57 12.05 8.65
CA ALA A 146 -2.18 10.76 8.99
C ALA A 146 -3.49 10.94 9.76
N LYS A 147 -3.52 11.85 10.74
CA LYS A 147 -4.73 12.18 11.50
C LYS A 147 -5.83 12.75 10.60
N GLU A 148 -5.50 13.72 9.74
CA GLU A 148 -6.43 14.29 8.76
C GLU A 148 -6.99 13.18 7.84
N ALA A 149 -6.14 12.27 7.35
CA ALA A 149 -6.58 11.16 6.51
C ALA A 149 -7.57 10.23 7.22
N ILE A 150 -7.34 9.92 8.49
CA ILE A 150 -8.29 9.11 9.28
C ILE A 150 -9.60 9.87 9.49
N GLU A 151 -9.54 11.16 9.83
CA GLU A 151 -10.71 12.00 10.12
C GLU A 151 -11.57 12.24 8.87
N SER A 152 -10.95 12.33 7.70
CA SER A 152 -11.62 12.55 6.42
C SER A 152 -12.58 11.43 6.04
N GLY A 153 -12.32 10.20 6.44
CA GLY A 153 -13.10 9.02 6.05
C GLY A 153 -12.91 8.57 4.60
N PHE A 154 -12.05 9.22 3.83
CA PHE A 154 -11.83 8.93 2.40
C PHE A 154 -10.94 7.72 2.14
N TYR A 155 -10.14 7.31 3.12
CA TYR A 155 -9.16 6.24 2.98
C TYR A 155 -9.61 4.94 3.68
N GLU A 156 -9.29 3.83 3.05
CA GLU A 156 -9.62 2.50 3.59
C GLU A 156 -8.46 1.93 4.42
N THR A 157 -7.22 2.42 4.17
CA THR A 157 -6.03 2.04 4.94
C THR A 157 -5.11 3.23 5.20
N LEU A 158 -4.43 3.18 6.35
CA LEU A 158 -3.28 4.02 6.68
C LEU A 158 -2.05 3.14 6.86
N GLN A 159 -0.96 3.44 6.17
CA GLN A 159 0.36 2.87 6.45
C GLN A 159 1.23 3.91 7.15
N PHE A 160 1.66 3.62 8.37
CA PHE A 160 2.40 4.57 9.21
C PHE A 160 3.53 3.86 9.97
N PRO A 161 4.67 4.55 10.29
CA PRO A 161 5.70 3.99 11.15
C PRO A 161 5.13 3.62 12.51
N PHE A 162 5.31 2.37 12.91
CA PHE A 162 4.89 1.91 14.23
C PHE A 162 5.77 0.76 14.69
N SER A 163 6.35 0.89 15.87
CA SER A 163 7.27 -0.10 16.42
C SER A 163 7.14 -0.16 17.95
N TYR A 164 7.93 -1.01 18.57
CA TYR A 164 7.99 -1.13 20.03
C TYR A 164 8.30 0.21 20.75
N ILE A 165 9.03 1.12 20.09
CA ILE A 165 9.42 2.42 20.66
C ILE A 165 8.47 3.56 20.28
N SER A 166 7.33 3.27 19.64
CA SER A 166 6.33 4.28 19.29
C SER A 166 5.74 4.94 20.52
N SER A 167 5.45 6.23 20.40
CA SER A 167 4.88 7.05 21.47
C SER A 167 3.35 6.94 21.55
N GLU A 168 2.77 7.61 22.56
CA GLU A 168 1.32 7.71 22.69
C GLU A 168 0.63 8.34 21.48
N LYS A 169 1.32 9.23 20.74
CA LYS A 169 0.78 9.86 19.51
C LYS A 169 0.52 8.85 18.40
N GLU A 170 1.46 7.91 18.21
CA GLU A 170 1.27 6.84 17.22
C GLU A 170 0.20 5.84 17.70
N LEU A 171 0.11 5.57 18.99
CA LEU A 171 -0.97 4.76 19.58
C LEU A 171 -2.35 5.40 19.36
N GLU A 172 -2.47 6.73 19.47
CA GLU A 172 -3.70 7.47 19.16
C GLU A 172 -4.15 7.18 17.71
N LEU A 173 -3.22 7.25 16.72
CA LEU A 173 -3.55 6.95 15.32
C LEU A 173 -4.07 5.51 15.14
N VAL A 174 -3.46 4.54 15.81
CA VAL A 174 -3.92 3.14 15.76
C VAL A 174 -5.33 3.01 16.33
N GLN A 175 -5.61 3.67 17.45
CA GLN A 175 -6.93 3.65 18.06
C GLN A 175 -7.98 4.34 17.17
N MET A 176 -7.65 5.49 16.58
CA MET A 176 -8.53 6.19 15.63
C MET A 176 -8.85 5.33 14.39
N CYS A 177 -7.84 4.62 13.83
CA CYS A 177 -8.06 3.68 12.74
C CYS A 177 -9.03 2.56 13.14
N LYS A 178 -8.85 1.98 14.34
CA LYS A 178 -9.72 0.93 14.87
C LYS A 178 -11.16 1.39 15.00
N GLU A 179 -11.41 2.58 15.55
CA GLU A 179 -12.74 3.16 15.74
C GLU A 179 -13.48 3.43 14.42
N ARG A 180 -12.73 3.65 13.33
CA ARG A 180 -13.27 3.91 11.99
C ARG A 180 -13.21 2.71 11.05
N GLU A 181 -12.82 1.55 11.57
CA GLU A 181 -12.61 0.34 10.78
C GLU A 181 -11.63 0.54 9.61
N MET A 182 -10.71 1.50 9.74
CA MET A 182 -9.64 1.74 8.77
C MET A 182 -8.50 0.77 9.00
N GLY A 183 -8.03 0.12 7.93
CA GLY A 183 -6.90 -0.82 8.03
C GLY A 183 -5.61 -0.09 8.41
N PHE A 184 -4.93 -0.52 9.47
CA PHE A 184 -3.62 0.02 9.86
C PHE A 184 -2.51 -0.92 9.44
N VAL A 185 -1.61 -0.43 8.56
CA VAL A 185 -0.42 -1.15 8.10
C VAL A 185 0.81 -0.57 8.78
N CYS A 186 1.46 -1.39 9.60
CA CYS A 186 2.64 -1.01 10.37
C CYS A 186 3.88 -1.10 9.46
N MET A 187 4.55 0.01 9.20
CA MET A 187 5.86 0.02 8.55
C MET A 187 6.98 0.27 9.56
N LYS A 188 8.20 -0.18 9.23
CA LYS A 188 9.39 -0.03 10.08
C LYS A 188 9.26 -0.66 11.47
N ALA A 189 8.50 -1.75 11.60
CA ALA A 189 8.24 -2.39 12.89
C ALA A 189 9.51 -2.89 13.61
N LEU A 190 10.56 -3.26 12.85
CA LEU A 190 11.82 -3.79 13.36
C LEU A 190 13.03 -2.88 13.11
N SER A 191 12.87 -1.78 12.40
CA SER A 191 13.93 -0.82 12.10
C SER A 191 13.40 0.59 12.21
N GLY A 192 14.04 1.37 13.03
CA GLY A 192 13.76 2.80 13.15
C GLY A 192 14.09 3.58 11.89
#